data_f2c5edd5acbb8bf23f99a051d01d2d18
#
_entry.id   f2c5edd5acbb8bf23f99a051d01d2d18
#
_cell.length_a   1.000
_cell.length_b   1.000
_cell.length_c   1.000
_cell.angle_alpha   90.00
_cell.angle_beta   90.00
_cell.angle_gamma   90.00
#
_symmetry.space_group_name_H-M   'P 1'
#
loop_
_entity.id
_entity.type
_entity.pdbx_description
1 polymer ?
#
loop_
_entity_poly.entity_id
_entity_poly.type
_entity_poly.pdbx_seq_one_letter_code
_entity_poly.pdbx_strand_id
1 'polypeptide(L)'
;MKKKLSNLLPAIPVALILGATIFSHSCANTTTPPSGGPKDTIPPLITKLYPLEGQTNVPVHKAKIEIGFNEYVTVKDPKSLFLSPPQEKAPKFKLKNKSVVVYFEEDLDSNKTYTLDLTNAI
;
A
#
# COMPACT_ATOMS: atom_id res chain seq x y z
N MET A 1 -44.52 -34.03 47.61
CA MET A 1 -44.32 -33.50 46.27
C MET A 1 -43.21 -32.41 46.15
N LYS A 2 -42.68 -31.82 47.22
CA LYS A 2 -41.66 -30.75 47.16
C LYS A 2 -40.19 -31.23 46.90
N LYS A 3 -39.87 -32.50 47.22
CA LYS A 3 -38.48 -33.06 47.01
C LYS A 3 -38.11 -33.34 45.54
N LYS A 4 -39.02 -33.53 44.65
CA LYS A 4 -38.77 -33.81 43.22
C LYS A 4 -38.36 -32.57 42.41
N LEU A 5 -38.78 -31.39 42.86
CA LEU A 5 -38.50 -30.15 42.17
C LEU A 5 -37.09 -29.59 42.47
N SER A 6 -36.56 -29.87 43.71
CA SER A 6 -35.24 -29.36 44.07
C SER A 6 -34.09 -30.03 43.36
N ASN A 7 -34.28 -31.27 42.86
CA ASN A 7 -33.25 -32.00 42.11
C ASN A 7 -33.20 -31.63 40.62
N LEU A 8 -34.24 -30.93 40.10
CA LEU A 8 -34.28 -30.45 38.74
C LEU A 8 -33.61 -29.07 38.55
N LEU A 9 -33.52 -28.28 39.64
CA LEU A 9 -32.94 -26.93 39.59
C LEU A 9 -31.47 -26.87 39.13
N PRO A 10 -30.56 -27.76 39.56
CA PRO A 10 -29.18 -27.73 39.08
C PRO A 10 -28.99 -28.32 37.67
N ALA A 11 -29.95 -29.10 37.17
CA ALA A 11 -29.84 -29.73 35.86
C ALA A 11 -30.11 -28.74 34.71
N ILE A 12 -30.93 -27.72 34.93
CA ILE A 12 -31.30 -26.73 33.92
C ILE A 12 -30.09 -25.90 33.46
N PRO A 13 -29.26 -25.30 34.33
CA PRO A 13 -28.11 -24.54 33.88
C PRO A 13 -27.03 -25.41 33.18
N VAL A 14 -26.86 -26.66 33.60
CA VAL A 14 -25.94 -27.59 32.95
C VAL A 14 -26.41 -27.93 31.52
N ALA A 15 -27.69 -28.19 31.33
CA ALA A 15 -28.25 -28.47 30.02
C ALA A 15 -28.18 -27.24 29.10
N LEU A 16 -28.30 -26.04 29.63
CA LEU A 16 -28.21 -24.78 28.88
C LEU A 16 -26.77 -24.48 28.41
N ILE A 17 -25.80 -24.76 29.26
CA ILE A 17 -24.35 -24.63 28.94
C ILE A 17 -23.98 -25.68 27.90
N LEU A 18 -24.43 -26.92 28.03
CA LEU A 18 -24.14 -28.01 27.07
C LEU A 18 -24.78 -27.72 25.71
N GLY A 19 -25.97 -27.14 25.67
CA GLY A 19 -26.66 -26.70 24.44
C GLY A 19 -25.91 -25.56 23.72
N ALA A 20 -25.39 -24.59 24.46
CA ALA A 20 -24.68 -23.45 23.90
C ALA A 20 -23.37 -23.86 23.21
N THR A 21 -22.67 -24.91 23.69
CA THR A 21 -21.43 -25.40 23.07
C THR A 21 -21.64 -26.09 21.73
N ILE A 22 -22.79 -26.65 21.49
CA ILE A 22 -23.11 -27.37 20.23
C ILE A 22 -23.32 -26.38 19.07
N PHE A 23 -23.78 -25.16 19.35
CA PHE A 23 -24.02 -24.14 18.31
C PHE A 23 -22.80 -23.29 17.98
N SER A 24 -21.66 -23.46 18.68
CA SER A 24 -20.45 -22.65 18.49
C SER A 24 -19.53 -23.21 17.41
N HIS A 25 -19.87 -24.27 16.70
CA HIS A 25 -19.07 -24.81 15.61
C HIS A 25 -19.27 -23.97 14.34
N SER A 26 -18.67 -22.79 14.32
CA SER A 26 -18.46 -22.03 13.08
C SER A 26 -17.31 -22.69 12.32
N CYS A 27 -17.62 -23.54 11.33
CA CYS A 27 -16.63 -24.03 10.39
C CYS A 27 -16.23 -22.87 9.47
N ALA A 28 -15.15 -22.15 9.81
CA ALA A 28 -14.46 -21.33 8.83
C ALA A 28 -13.90 -22.27 7.75
N ASN A 29 -14.35 -22.13 6.51
CA ASN A 29 -13.79 -22.87 5.39
C ASN A 29 -12.36 -22.40 5.14
N THR A 30 -11.38 -23.13 5.66
CA THR A 30 -9.94 -22.81 5.52
C THR A 30 -9.30 -23.55 4.34
N THR A 31 -10.06 -24.36 3.61
CA THR A 31 -9.53 -25.23 2.55
C THR A 31 -9.30 -24.53 1.23
N THR A 32 -9.97 -23.41 0.98
CA THR A 32 -9.76 -22.59 -0.21
C THR A 32 -9.50 -21.15 0.20
N PRO A 33 -8.26 -20.66 0.06
CA PRO A 33 -8.02 -19.22 0.22
C PRO A 33 -8.89 -18.47 -0.80
N PRO A 34 -9.38 -17.27 -0.46
CA PRO A 34 -10.14 -16.46 -1.40
C PRO A 34 -9.33 -16.28 -2.67
N SER A 35 -9.84 -16.79 -3.79
CA SER A 35 -9.26 -16.51 -5.11
C SER A 35 -9.52 -15.05 -5.42
N GLY A 36 -8.46 -14.26 -5.57
CA GLY A 36 -8.56 -12.90 -6.07
C GLY A 36 -9.27 -12.86 -7.42
N GLY A 37 -9.78 -11.71 -7.81
CA GLY A 37 -10.29 -11.48 -9.16
C GLY A 37 -9.22 -11.72 -10.24
N PRO A 38 -9.56 -11.54 -11.52
CA PRO A 38 -8.58 -11.61 -12.60
C PRO A 38 -7.38 -10.71 -12.29
N LYS A 39 -6.18 -11.21 -12.58
CA LYS A 39 -4.96 -10.43 -12.36
C LYS A 39 -5.00 -9.18 -13.26
N ASP A 40 -4.89 -8.01 -12.67
CA ASP A 40 -4.73 -6.78 -13.43
C ASP A 40 -3.37 -6.80 -14.15
N THR A 41 -3.40 -6.64 -15.45
CA THR A 41 -2.23 -6.62 -16.33
C THR A 41 -2.06 -5.27 -17.02
N ILE A 42 -2.93 -4.31 -16.73
CA ILE A 42 -2.87 -2.97 -17.30
C ILE A 42 -1.80 -2.17 -16.54
N PRO A 43 -0.81 -1.60 -17.22
CA PRO A 43 0.19 -0.80 -16.54
C PRO A 43 -0.41 0.52 -16.01
N PRO A 44 0.12 1.05 -14.89
CA PRO A 44 -0.32 2.33 -14.35
C PRO A 44 -0.10 3.48 -15.35
N LEU A 45 -1.11 4.34 -15.48
CA LEU A 45 -1.07 5.52 -16.32
C LEU A 45 -0.71 6.75 -15.50
N ILE A 46 0.18 7.60 -16.03
CA ILE A 46 0.52 8.88 -15.43
C ILE A 46 -0.66 9.84 -15.61
N THR A 47 -1.18 10.39 -14.51
CA THR A 47 -2.29 11.34 -14.48
C THR A 47 -1.86 12.74 -14.05
N LYS A 48 -0.70 12.85 -13.39
CA LYS A 48 -0.15 14.12 -12.90
C LYS A 48 1.36 14.09 -12.96
N LEU A 49 1.94 15.19 -13.39
CA LEU A 49 3.40 15.38 -13.40
C LEU A 49 3.74 16.78 -12.88
N TYR A 50 4.71 16.84 -11.98
CA TYR A 50 5.33 18.09 -11.53
C TYR A 50 6.85 17.87 -11.38
N PRO A 51 7.72 18.70 -11.99
CA PRO A 51 7.38 19.75 -12.98
C PRO A 51 6.63 19.18 -14.18
N LEU A 52 5.90 20.03 -14.92
CA LEU A 52 5.28 19.61 -16.17
C LEU A 52 6.35 19.27 -17.20
N GLU A 53 6.02 18.42 -18.15
CA GLU A 53 6.91 18.10 -19.27
C GLU A 53 7.30 19.37 -20.01
N GLY A 54 8.62 19.55 -20.25
CA GLY A 54 9.16 20.74 -20.87
C GLY A 54 9.12 22.01 -20.02
N GLN A 55 8.73 21.93 -18.74
CA GLN A 55 8.70 23.10 -17.88
C GLN A 55 10.11 23.66 -17.65
N THR A 56 10.26 24.95 -17.89
CA THR A 56 11.46 25.74 -17.56
C THR A 56 11.30 26.49 -16.25
N ASN A 57 12.39 27.04 -15.72
CA ASN A 57 12.41 27.78 -14.45
C ASN A 57 11.94 26.96 -13.25
N VAL A 58 12.29 25.69 -13.22
CA VAL A 58 12.04 24.82 -12.07
C VAL A 58 12.93 25.29 -10.90
N PRO A 59 12.41 25.38 -9.66
CA PRO A 59 13.21 25.70 -8.50
C PRO A 59 14.36 24.70 -8.32
N VAL A 60 15.59 25.18 -8.25
CA VAL A 60 16.77 24.34 -8.06
C VAL A 60 16.98 23.97 -6.59
N HIS A 61 16.56 24.83 -5.68
CA HIS A 61 16.63 24.61 -4.23
C HIS A 61 15.46 23.72 -3.76
N LYS A 62 15.79 22.66 -3.01
CA LYS A 62 14.79 21.67 -2.53
C LYS A 62 13.89 21.14 -3.66
N ALA A 63 14.50 20.93 -4.81
CA ALA A 63 13.79 20.42 -5.97
C ALA A 63 13.06 19.11 -5.65
N LYS A 64 11.92 18.91 -6.27
CA LYS A 64 11.14 17.67 -6.17
C LYS A 64 10.46 17.38 -7.50
N ILE A 65 10.25 16.10 -7.74
CA ILE A 65 9.41 15.61 -8.85
C ILE A 65 8.24 14.84 -8.24
N GLU A 66 7.03 15.12 -8.68
CA GLU A 66 5.83 14.40 -8.27
C GLU A 66 5.17 13.77 -9.49
N ILE A 67 5.01 12.45 -9.47
CA ILE A 67 4.38 11.67 -10.52
C ILE A 67 3.16 11.00 -9.94
N GLY A 68 1.98 11.39 -10.38
CA GLY A 68 0.69 10.81 -9.99
C GLY A 68 0.22 9.78 -11.00
N PHE A 69 -0.38 8.71 -10.51
CA PHE A 69 -0.90 7.59 -11.30
C PHE A 69 -2.41 7.45 -11.11
N ASN A 70 -3.06 6.74 -12.02
CA ASN A 70 -4.48 6.36 -11.90
C ASN A 70 -4.72 5.31 -10.81
N GLU A 71 -3.68 4.56 -10.41
CA GLU A 71 -3.71 3.48 -9.43
C GLU A 71 -2.56 3.55 -8.43
N TYR A 72 -2.58 2.68 -7.42
CA TYR A 72 -1.48 2.58 -6.46
C TYR A 72 -0.30 1.86 -7.09
N VAL A 73 0.87 2.46 -6.99
CA VAL A 73 2.13 1.91 -7.47
C VAL A 73 3.02 1.50 -6.31
N THR A 74 3.90 0.55 -6.56
CA THR A 74 4.89 0.10 -5.60
C THR A 74 6.28 0.31 -6.17
N VAL A 75 7.18 0.86 -5.39
CA VAL A 75 8.59 0.94 -5.77
C VAL A 75 9.23 -0.42 -5.53
N LYS A 76 9.68 -1.07 -6.60
CA LYS A 76 10.30 -2.40 -6.56
C LYS A 76 11.76 -2.32 -6.15
N ASP A 77 12.52 -1.45 -6.82
CA ASP A 77 13.94 -1.26 -6.54
C ASP A 77 14.29 0.23 -6.51
N PRO A 78 14.49 0.76 -5.29
CA PRO A 78 14.93 2.14 -5.09
C PRO A 78 16.27 2.49 -5.75
N LYS A 79 17.14 1.50 -5.92
CA LYS A 79 18.48 1.70 -6.49
C LYS A 79 18.47 1.77 -8.01
N SER A 80 17.38 1.33 -8.64
CA SER A 80 17.19 1.43 -10.10
C SER A 80 16.77 2.82 -10.57
N LEU A 81 16.65 3.78 -9.65
CA LEU A 81 16.44 5.16 -9.99
C LEU A 81 17.75 5.75 -10.55
N PHE A 82 17.72 6.14 -11.82
CA PHE A 82 18.88 6.73 -12.48
C PHE A 82 18.66 8.23 -12.71
N LEU A 83 19.63 9.03 -12.26
CA LEU A 83 19.65 10.47 -12.46
C LEU A 83 20.87 10.87 -13.29
N SER A 84 20.66 11.67 -14.33
CA SER A 84 21.73 12.23 -15.16
C SER A 84 21.53 13.76 -15.29
N PRO A 85 22.55 14.59 -15.03
CA PRO A 85 23.86 14.24 -14.46
C PRO A 85 23.74 13.72 -13.02
N PRO A 86 24.65 12.85 -12.59
CA PRO A 86 24.64 12.29 -11.24
C PRO A 86 24.91 13.37 -10.20
N GLN A 87 24.35 13.20 -9.01
CA GLN A 87 24.64 13.99 -7.82
C GLN A 87 25.44 13.16 -6.82
N GLU A 88 26.10 13.81 -5.87
CA GLU A 88 26.85 13.12 -4.80
C GLU A 88 25.89 12.30 -3.92
N LYS A 89 24.72 12.84 -3.64
CA LYS A 89 23.65 12.15 -2.89
C LYS A 89 22.57 11.67 -3.82
N ALA A 90 22.27 10.39 -3.75
CA ALA A 90 21.17 9.81 -4.49
C ALA A 90 19.84 10.44 -4.10
N PRO A 91 18.94 10.72 -5.07
CA PRO A 91 17.61 11.21 -4.77
C PRO A 91 16.83 10.23 -3.89
N LYS A 92 16.00 10.77 -3.01
CA LYS A 92 15.08 9.99 -2.16
C LYS A 92 13.67 10.08 -2.71
N PHE A 93 12.89 9.01 -2.55
CA PHE A 93 11.50 9.04 -2.96
C PHE A 93 10.57 8.62 -1.81
N LYS A 94 9.33 9.09 -1.88
CA LYS A 94 8.24 8.71 -1.00
C LYS A 94 7.00 8.40 -1.82
N LEU A 95 6.30 7.34 -1.42
CA LEU A 95 4.97 7.07 -1.91
C LEU A 95 3.96 7.93 -1.13
N LYS A 96 3.10 8.63 -1.84
CA LYS A 96 2.02 9.42 -1.26
C LYS A 96 0.72 9.13 -2.02
N ASN A 97 -0.13 8.32 -1.44
CA ASN A 97 -1.33 7.81 -2.10
C ASN A 97 -0.98 7.15 -3.45
N LYS A 98 -1.52 7.67 -4.55
CA LYS A 98 -1.25 7.21 -5.92
C LYS A 98 -0.10 7.98 -6.59
N SER A 99 0.78 8.63 -5.82
CA SER A 99 1.89 9.42 -6.35
C SER A 99 3.23 8.95 -5.81
N VAL A 100 4.24 9.02 -6.65
CA VAL A 100 5.65 8.92 -6.28
C VAL A 100 6.22 10.33 -6.24
N VAL A 101 6.84 10.70 -5.13
CA VAL A 101 7.51 11.99 -4.99
C VAL A 101 9.00 11.74 -4.79
N VAL A 102 9.80 12.27 -5.71
CA VAL A 102 11.27 12.22 -5.67
C VAL A 102 11.78 13.54 -5.12
N TYR A 103 12.64 13.47 -4.12
CA TYR A 103 13.27 14.61 -3.47
C TYR A 103 14.77 14.59 -3.72
N PHE A 104 15.30 15.73 -4.06
CA PHE A 104 16.74 15.94 -4.15
C PHE A 104 17.26 16.46 -2.82
N GLU A 105 18.31 15.82 -2.29
CA GLU A 105 18.94 16.25 -1.02
C GLU A 105 19.91 17.40 -1.23
N GLU A 106 20.37 17.59 -2.45
CA GLU A 106 21.23 18.66 -2.89
C GLU A 106 20.49 19.58 -3.83
N ASP A 107 20.94 20.81 -3.90
CA ASP A 107 20.40 21.75 -4.88
C ASP A 107 20.83 21.33 -6.29
N LEU A 108 19.93 21.48 -7.23
CA LEU A 108 20.23 21.24 -8.63
C LEU A 108 21.06 22.41 -9.18
N ASP A 109 21.96 22.10 -10.09
CA ASP A 109 22.70 23.16 -10.80
C ASP A 109 21.77 23.94 -11.71
N SER A 110 21.93 25.25 -11.72
CA SER A 110 21.22 26.09 -12.68
C SER A 110 21.74 25.88 -14.10
N ASN A 111 20.87 26.12 -15.10
CA ASN A 111 21.19 25.96 -16.52
C ASN A 111 21.62 24.54 -16.93
N LYS A 112 21.22 23.52 -16.18
CA LYS A 112 21.40 22.12 -16.55
C LYS A 112 20.06 21.43 -16.77
N THR A 113 20.06 20.46 -17.67
CA THR A 113 18.93 19.55 -17.88
C THR A 113 19.20 18.27 -17.09
N TYR A 114 18.21 17.87 -16.28
CA TYR A 114 18.26 16.62 -15.52
C TYR A 114 17.30 15.61 -16.11
N THR A 115 17.77 14.39 -16.27
CA THR A 115 16.95 13.26 -16.70
C THR A 115 16.82 12.28 -15.55
N LEU A 116 15.59 11.94 -15.19
CA LEU A 116 15.27 10.95 -14.17
C LEU A 116 14.60 9.75 -14.85
N ASP A 117 15.23 8.58 -14.75
CA ASP A 117 14.69 7.33 -15.25
C ASP A 117 14.18 6.48 -14.08
N LEU A 118 12.92 6.08 -14.17
CA LEU A 118 12.20 5.27 -13.18
C LEU A 118 11.75 3.91 -13.73
N THR A 119 12.12 3.58 -14.96
CA THR A 119 11.57 2.43 -15.72
C THR A 119 11.64 1.11 -14.95
N ASN A 120 12.71 0.88 -14.18
CA ASN A 120 12.89 -0.33 -13.41
C ASN A 120 12.60 -0.14 -11.91
N ALA A 121 12.25 1.05 -11.49
CA ALA A 121 12.02 1.37 -10.09
C ALA A 121 10.55 1.17 -9.65
N ILE A 122 9.60 1.21 -10.58
CA ILE A 122 8.15 1.13 -10.33
C ILE A 122 7.56 -0.12 -10.94
#